data_166a405941ada126f1d0e19a8ad4e8c2
#
_entry.id   166a405941ada126f1d0e19a8ad4e8c2
#
_cell.length_a   1.000
_cell.length_b   1.000
_cell.length_c   1.000
_cell.angle_alpha   90.00
_cell.angle_beta   90.00
_cell.angle_gamma   90.00
#
_symmetry.space_group_name_H-M   'P 1'
#
loop_
_entity.id
_entity.type
_entity.pdbx_description
1 polymer ?
#
loop_
_entity_poly.entity_id
_entity_poly.type
_entity_poly.pdbx_seq_one_letter_code
_entity_poly.pdbx_strand_id
1 'polypeptide(L)'
;EALLESNDVRVYPGAKYSLNLAREQTRQRTASYTSSARSAEYELTSTLDYEFRGPQNMLLLEDSIEVQKVYVHDSNNLIGSSQEGDQLRQEMRRELLQQLTLRIQRITPAQLDRLQQAAEAKARAEAEAMEAARRAQDAQPQQSPIQLPIQ
;
A
#
# COMPACT_ATOMS: atom_id res chain seq x y z
N GLU A 1 -9.83 -12.03 -7.70
CA GLU A 1 -10.74 -11.88 -8.85
C GLU A 1 -12.13 -12.38 -8.48
N ALA A 2 -12.34 -13.67 -8.20
CA ALA A 2 -13.63 -14.28 -7.87
C ALA A 2 -14.39 -13.57 -6.71
N LEU A 3 -13.69 -13.05 -5.70
CA LEU A 3 -14.29 -12.34 -4.57
C LEU A 3 -14.81 -10.94 -4.96
N LEU A 4 -14.14 -10.27 -5.89
CA LEU A 4 -14.58 -8.97 -6.42
C LEU A 4 -15.81 -9.16 -7.33
N GLU A 5 -15.80 -10.18 -8.17
CA GLU A 5 -16.92 -10.53 -9.07
C GLU A 5 -18.18 -10.91 -8.29
N SER A 6 -18.04 -11.64 -7.16
CA SER A 6 -19.17 -11.97 -6.28
C SER A 6 -19.82 -10.76 -5.59
N ASN A 7 -19.17 -9.59 -5.64
CA ASN A 7 -19.63 -8.32 -5.06
C ASN A 7 -19.94 -7.25 -6.13
N ASP A 8 -20.38 -7.64 -7.31
CA ASP A 8 -20.75 -6.78 -8.45
C ASP A 8 -19.63 -5.89 -9.02
N VAL A 9 -18.36 -6.20 -8.71
CA VAL A 9 -17.21 -5.52 -9.31
C VAL A 9 -16.84 -6.25 -10.59
N ARG A 10 -17.05 -5.61 -11.73
CA ARG A 10 -16.67 -6.16 -13.03
C ARG A 10 -15.17 -6.07 -13.24
N VAL A 11 -14.51 -7.22 -13.30
CA VAL A 11 -13.08 -7.34 -13.57
C VAL A 11 -12.87 -7.87 -14.98
N TYR A 12 -12.19 -7.12 -15.84
CA TYR A 12 -11.88 -7.57 -17.18
C TYR A 12 -10.53 -7.00 -17.67
N PRO A 13 -9.80 -7.75 -18.51
CA PRO A 13 -8.59 -7.26 -19.15
C PRO A 13 -8.91 -6.06 -20.05
N GLY A 14 -8.14 -4.96 -19.90
CA GLY A 14 -8.37 -3.74 -20.68
C GLY A 14 -9.30 -2.72 -20.03
N ALA A 15 -9.69 -2.90 -18.77
CA ALA A 15 -10.34 -1.85 -17.99
C ALA A 15 -9.47 -0.58 -17.95
N LYS A 16 -10.10 0.60 -18.00
CA LYS A 16 -9.41 1.91 -17.93
C LYS A 16 -8.63 2.07 -16.63
N TYR A 17 -9.15 1.52 -15.56
CA TYR A 17 -8.57 1.58 -14.22
C TYR A 17 -8.24 0.19 -13.71
N SER A 18 -7.13 0.04 -13.05
CA SER A 18 -6.69 -1.19 -12.42
C SER A 18 -6.54 -1.05 -10.92
N LEU A 19 -6.93 -2.10 -10.20
CA LEU A 19 -6.63 -2.29 -8.78
C LEU A 19 -5.40 -3.20 -8.68
N ASN A 20 -4.38 -2.71 -8.00
CA ASN A 20 -3.17 -3.46 -7.70
C ASN A 20 -3.08 -3.70 -6.20
N LEU A 21 -2.93 -4.95 -5.78
CA LEU A 21 -2.62 -5.32 -4.40
C LEU A 21 -1.10 -5.29 -4.27
N ALA A 22 -0.59 -4.23 -3.68
CA ALA A 22 0.85 -3.92 -3.70
C ALA A 22 1.62 -4.77 -2.70
N ARG A 23 1.06 -4.98 -1.50
CA ARG A 23 1.71 -5.77 -0.45
C ARG A 23 0.69 -6.30 0.55
N GLU A 24 0.86 -7.57 0.94
CA GLU A 24 0.20 -8.17 2.11
C GLU A 24 1.29 -8.54 3.12
N GLN A 25 1.14 -8.11 4.35
CA GLN A 25 2.12 -8.39 5.41
C GLN A 25 1.39 -8.73 6.70
N THR A 26 1.84 -9.79 7.37
CA THR A 26 1.39 -10.13 8.74
C THR A 26 2.58 -10.04 9.68
N ARG A 27 2.41 -9.32 10.79
CA ARG A 27 3.36 -9.19 11.88
C ARG A 27 2.78 -9.82 13.13
N GLN A 28 3.65 -10.39 13.95
CA GLN A 28 3.31 -10.91 15.26
C GLN A 28 4.22 -10.26 16.29
N ARG A 29 3.64 -9.82 17.40
CA ARG A 29 4.39 -9.37 18.57
C ARG A 29 3.82 -9.97 19.83
N THR A 30 4.65 -10.12 20.85
CA THR A 30 4.17 -10.48 22.19
C THR A 30 3.54 -9.27 22.84
N ALA A 31 2.27 -9.37 23.22
CA ALA A 31 1.54 -8.32 23.90
C ALA A 31 1.72 -8.37 25.41
N SER A 32 1.64 -9.59 26.00
CA SER A 32 1.83 -9.79 27.42
C SER A 32 2.38 -11.20 27.74
N TYR A 33 2.87 -11.37 28.96
CA TYR A 33 3.25 -12.66 29.51
C TYR A 33 2.42 -12.94 30.78
N THR A 34 2.03 -14.18 30.99
CA THR A 34 1.47 -14.59 32.29
C THR A 34 2.55 -14.59 33.36
N SER A 35 2.15 -14.43 34.63
CA SER A 35 3.07 -14.42 35.78
C SER A 35 3.94 -15.66 35.89
N SER A 36 3.50 -16.80 35.33
CA SER A 36 4.26 -18.06 35.29
C SER A 36 5.14 -18.20 34.05
N ALA A 37 5.15 -17.24 33.12
CA ALA A 37 5.82 -17.29 31.82
C ALA A 37 5.45 -18.51 30.95
N ARG A 38 4.36 -19.21 31.27
CA ARG A 38 3.88 -20.40 30.55
C ARG A 38 2.95 -20.08 29.39
N SER A 39 2.31 -18.93 29.42
CA SER A 39 1.46 -18.43 28.34
C SER A 39 1.85 -17.00 28.02
N ALA A 40 1.70 -16.63 26.77
CA ALA A 40 1.90 -15.29 26.28
C ALA A 40 0.72 -14.89 25.39
N GLU A 41 0.29 -13.66 25.48
CA GLU A 41 -0.62 -13.10 24.50
C GLU A 41 0.19 -12.60 23.30
N TYR A 42 -0.17 -13.12 22.14
CA TYR A 42 0.38 -12.64 20.88
C TYR A 42 -0.62 -11.77 20.15
N GLU A 43 -0.15 -10.66 19.66
CA GLU A 43 -0.90 -9.78 18.78
C GLU A 43 -0.44 -10.01 17.35
N LEU A 44 -1.39 -10.30 16.48
CA LEU A 44 -1.23 -10.38 15.04
C LEU A 44 -1.76 -9.12 14.42
N THR A 45 -0.96 -8.49 13.57
CA THR A 45 -1.37 -7.36 12.74
C THR A 45 -1.17 -7.73 11.28
N SER A 46 -2.24 -7.73 10.50
CA SER A 46 -2.19 -7.95 9.06
C SER A 46 -2.54 -6.67 8.33
N THR A 47 -1.69 -6.29 7.38
CA THR A 47 -1.82 -5.08 6.58
C THR A 47 -1.89 -5.45 5.11
N LEU A 48 -2.79 -4.82 4.37
CA LEU A 48 -2.93 -4.93 2.92
C LEU A 48 -2.83 -3.54 2.30
N ASP A 49 -1.75 -3.30 1.56
CA ASP A 49 -1.55 -2.08 0.78
C ASP A 49 -2.11 -2.29 -0.62
N TYR A 50 -2.88 -1.33 -1.12
CA TYR A 50 -3.47 -1.39 -2.45
C TYR A 50 -3.42 -0.04 -3.15
N GLU A 51 -3.45 -0.10 -4.49
CA GLU A 51 -3.33 1.06 -5.36
C GLU A 51 -4.38 1.01 -6.47
N PHE A 52 -4.93 2.17 -6.82
CA PHE A 52 -5.63 2.36 -8.07
C PHE A 52 -4.71 3.05 -9.07
N ARG A 53 -4.61 2.46 -10.26
CA ARG A 53 -3.83 3.00 -11.36
C ARG A 53 -4.72 3.24 -12.57
N GLY A 54 -4.45 4.35 -13.24
CA GLY A 54 -5.12 4.76 -14.47
C GLY A 54 -4.29 4.48 -15.72
N PRO A 55 -4.69 5.06 -16.86
CA PRO A 55 -3.92 5.04 -18.10
C PRO A 55 -2.46 5.38 -17.89
N GLN A 56 -1.57 4.78 -18.69
CA GLN A 56 -0.11 4.94 -18.59
C GLN A 56 0.46 4.53 -17.23
N ASN A 57 -0.25 3.65 -16.50
CA ASN A 57 0.15 3.17 -15.17
C ASN A 57 0.27 4.27 -14.11
N MET A 58 -0.45 5.38 -14.30
CA MET A 58 -0.43 6.53 -13.40
C MET A 58 -1.07 6.17 -12.06
N LEU A 59 -0.38 6.42 -10.97
CA LEU A 59 -0.91 6.22 -9.62
C LEU A 59 -1.98 7.27 -9.32
N LEU A 60 -3.19 6.83 -9.01
CA LEU A 60 -4.35 7.67 -8.72
C LEU A 60 -4.67 7.75 -7.23
N LEU A 61 -4.56 6.61 -6.57
CA LEU A 61 -4.86 6.45 -5.15
C LEU A 61 -4.01 5.30 -4.60
N GLU A 62 -3.44 5.49 -3.43
CA GLU A 62 -2.90 4.41 -2.62
C GLU A 62 -3.51 4.48 -1.23
N ASP A 63 -3.77 3.33 -0.62
CA ASP A 63 -4.33 3.25 0.72
C ASP A 63 -3.97 1.88 1.34
N SER A 64 -4.18 1.76 2.64
CA SER A 64 -3.85 0.58 3.41
C SER A 64 -5.02 0.17 4.29
N ILE A 65 -5.17 -1.13 4.48
CA ILE A 65 -6.14 -1.73 5.39
C ILE A 65 -5.37 -2.54 6.42
N GLU A 66 -5.73 -2.38 7.67
CA GLU A 66 -5.12 -3.10 8.77
C GLU A 66 -6.19 -3.84 9.60
N VAL A 67 -5.89 -5.08 9.96
CA VAL A 67 -6.68 -5.90 10.88
C VAL A 67 -5.76 -6.39 11.98
N GLN A 68 -6.24 -6.30 13.22
CA GLN A 68 -5.50 -6.71 14.41
C GLN A 68 -6.30 -7.71 15.22
N LYS A 69 -5.66 -8.79 15.65
CA LYS A 69 -6.23 -9.84 16.51
C LYS A 69 -5.24 -10.25 17.58
N VAL A 70 -5.75 -10.72 18.70
CA VAL A 70 -4.94 -11.24 19.82
C VAL A 70 -5.34 -12.69 20.09
N TYR A 71 -4.37 -13.54 20.37
CA TYR A 71 -4.60 -14.90 20.81
C TYR A 71 -3.61 -15.30 21.91
N VAL A 72 -3.98 -16.31 22.69
CA VAL A 72 -3.15 -16.83 23.79
C VAL A 72 -2.32 -18.00 23.27
N HIS A 73 -1.00 -17.86 23.37
CA HIS A 73 -0.07 -18.96 23.10
C HIS A 73 0.28 -19.65 24.41
N ASP A 74 -0.05 -20.92 24.51
CA ASP A 74 0.28 -21.77 25.67
C ASP A 74 1.43 -22.72 25.33
N SER A 75 2.54 -22.59 26.06
CA SER A 75 3.72 -23.45 25.89
C SER A 75 3.47 -24.92 26.22
N ASN A 76 2.43 -25.24 26.98
CA ASN A 76 2.01 -26.61 27.27
C ASN A 76 1.14 -27.23 26.17
N ASN A 77 0.59 -26.39 25.24
CA ASN A 77 -0.22 -26.83 24.12
C ASN A 77 0.24 -26.15 22.80
N LEU A 78 1.44 -26.46 22.38
CA LEU A 78 2.06 -25.87 21.19
C LEU A 78 1.26 -26.14 19.91
N ILE A 79 0.72 -27.36 19.77
CA ILE A 79 -0.04 -27.74 18.56
C ILE A 79 -1.34 -26.93 18.49
N GLY A 80 -2.11 -26.88 19.60
CA GLY A 80 -3.36 -26.11 19.65
C GLY A 80 -3.12 -24.63 19.42
N SER A 81 -2.11 -24.04 20.06
CA SER A 81 -1.75 -22.63 19.88
C SER A 81 -1.31 -22.30 18.45
N SER A 82 -0.58 -23.20 17.80
CA SER A 82 -0.19 -23.03 16.39
C SER A 82 -1.41 -23.09 15.47
N GLN A 83 -2.31 -24.04 15.66
CA GLN A 83 -3.54 -24.15 14.88
C GLN A 83 -4.45 -22.93 15.05
N GLU A 84 -4.60 -22.42 16.28
CA GLU A 84 -5.35 -21.21 16.57
C GLU A 84 -4.75 -20.00 15.85
N GLY A 85 -3.42 -19.83 15.91
CA GLY A 85 -2.73 -18.75 15.19
C GLY A 85 -2.92 -18.82 13.68
N ASP A 86 -2.90 -20.02 13.08
CA ASP A 86 -3.10 -20.20 11.64
C ASP A 86 -4.56 -19.94 11.22
N GLN A 87 -5.53 -20.39 12.02
CA GLN A 87 -6.94 -20.11 11.81
C GLN A 87 -7.18 -18.59 11.86
N LEU A 88 -6.59 -17.92 12.86
CA LEU A 88 -6.74 -16.49 13.04
C LEU A 88 -6.17 -15.69 11.86
N ARG A 89 -5.02 -16.10 11.30
CA ARG A 89 -4.45 -15.49 10.09
C ARG A 89 -5.40 -15.62 8.89
N GLN A 90 -6.05 -16.77 8.73
CA GLN A 90 -7.04 -16.96 7.67
C GLN A 90 -8.28 -16.08 7.86
N GLU A 91 -8.74 -15.89 9.10
CA GLU A 91 -9.84 -14.99 9.42
C GLU A 91 -9.45 -13.53 9.12
N MET A 92 -8.28 -13.10 9.55
CA MET A 92 -7.75 -11.76 9.27
C MET A 92 -7.66 -11.48 7.78
N ARG A 93 -7.21 -12.45 6.99
CA ARG A 93 -7.15 -12.31 5.53
C ARG A 93 -8.54 -12.15 4.91
N ARG A 94 -9.53 -12.92 5.37
CA ARG A 94 -10.92 -12.75 4.93
C ARG A 94 -11.46 -11.37 5.29
N GLU A 95 -11.16 -10.89 6.48
CA GLU A 95 -11.57 -9.56 6.95
C GLU A 95 -10.92 -8.44 6.13
N LEU A 96 -9.61 -8.53 5.83
CA LEU A 96 -8.93 -7.60 4.93
C LEU A 96 -9.60 -7.51 3.56
N LEU A 97 -9.92 -8.66 2.95
CA LEU A 97 -10.59 -8.70 1.65
C LEU A 97 -12.01 -8.16 1.69
N GLN A 98 -12.74 -8.40 2.78
CA GLN A 98 -14.07 -7.83 2.99
C GLN A 98 -14.00 -6.31 3.12
N GLN A 99 -13.08 -5.78 3.91
CA GLN A 99 -12.87 -4.34 4.04
C GLN A 99 -12.43 -3.70 2.72
N LEU A 100 -11.55 -4.37 1.97
CA LEU A 100 -11.15 -3.93 0.62
C LEU A 100 -12.37 -3.81 -0.29
N THR A 101 -13.20 -4.84 -0.34
CA THR A 101 -14.42 -4.83 -1.16
C THR A 101 -15.33 -3.66 -0.82
N LEU A 102 -15.57 -3.41 0.48
CA LEU A 102 -16.39 -2.28 0.93
C LEU A 102 -15.78 -0.92 0.55
N ARG A 103 -14.46 -0.80 0.56
CA ARG A 103 -13.77 0.43 0.12
C ARG A 103 -13.90 0.64 -1.38
N ILE A 104 -13.69 -0.43 -2.18
CA ILE A 104 -13.82 -0.37 -3.64
C ILE A 104 -15.23 0.04 -4.07
N GLN A 105 -16.26 -0.49 -3.43
CA GLN A 105 -17.67 -0.15 -3.73
C GLN A 105 -18.00 1.33 -3.52
N ARG A 106 -17.23 2.04 -2.69
CA ARG A 106 -17.39 3.49 -2.47
C ARG A 106 -16.69 4.35 -3.53
N ILE A 107 -15.79 3.77 -4.32
CA ILE A 107 -15.03 4.49 -5.34
C ILE A 107 -15.83 4.46 -6.64
N THR A 108 -16.24 5.64 -7.09
CA THR A 108 -16.99 5.78 -8.33
C THR A 108 -16.06 6.02 -9.53
N PRO A 109 -16.44 5.63 -10.76
CA PRO A 109 -15.68 5.96 -11.96
C PRO A 109 -15.41 7.47 -12.12
N ALA A 110 -16.37 8.30 -11.76
CA ALA A 110 -16.22 9.75 -11.79
C ALA A 110 -15.17 10.28 -10.79
N GLN A 111 -14.96 9.59 -9.67
CA GLN A 111 -13.87 9.93 -8.76
C GLN A 111 -12.51 9.56 -9.36
N LEU A 112 -12.40 8.38 -9.97
CA LEU A 112 -11.17 7.95 -10.64
C LEU A 112 -10.82 8.87 -11.81
N ASP A 113 -11.81 9.31 -12.60
CA ASP A 113 -11.62 10.30 -13.68
C ASP A 113 -11.06 11.63 -13.15
N ARG A 114 -11.58 12.12 -12.03
CA ARG A 114 -11.06 13.34 -11.38
C ARG A 114 -9.64 13.18 -10.86
N LEU A 115 -9.34 12.04 -10.24
CA LEU A 115 -8.00 11.73 -9.76
C LEU A 115 -7.01 11.62 -10.93
N GLN A 116 -7.43 11.03 -12.06
CA GLN A 116 -6.64 10.98 -13.28
C GLN A 116 -6.30 12.38 -13.80
N GLN A 117 -7.30 13.24 -13.92
CA GLN A 117 -7.10 14.62 -14.38
C GLN A 117 -6.16 15.41 -13.45
N ALA A 118 -6.31 15.23 -12.13
CA ALA A 118 -5.43 15.86 -11.15
C ALA A 118 -3.97 15.35 -11.25
N ALA A 119 -3.80 14.05 -11.40
CA ALA A 119 -2.49 13.44 -11.55
C ALA A 119 -1.79 13.87 -12.85
N GLU A 120 -2.54 13.96 -13.96
CA GLU A 120 -2.02 14.46 -15.24
C GLU A 120 -1.64 15.95 -15.18
N ALA A 121 -2.45 16.76 -14.50
CA ALA A 121 -2.14 18.18 -14.31
C ALA A 121 -0.87 18.37 -13.46
N LYS A 122 -0.74 17.58 -12.40
CA LYS A 122 0.45 17.57 -11.54
C LYS A 122 1.69 17.16 -12.32
N ALA A 123 1.63 16.06 -13.09
CA ALA A 123 2.75 15.59 -13.90
C ALA A 123 3.20 16.63 -14.94
N ARG A 124 2.24 17.33 -15.58
CA ARG A 124 2.57 18.43 -16.51
C ARG A 124 3.27 19.60 -15.81
N ALA A 125 2.76 20.04 -14.66
CA ALA A 125 3.36 21.11 -13.89
C ALA A 125 4.79 20.75 -13.40
N GLU A 126 5.00 19.52 -12.97
CA GLU A 126 6.32 19.02 -12.58
C GLU A 126 7.30 18.98 -13.77
N ALA A 127 6.84 18.53 -14.94
CA ALA A 127 7.65 18.51 -16.15
C ALA A 127 8.03 19.93 -16.59
N GLU A 128 7.11 20.85 -16.58
CA GLU A 128 7.37 22.27 -16.90
C GLU A 128 8.35 22.91 -15.90
N ALA A 129 8.20 22.62 -14.61
CA ALA A 129 9.12 23.12 -13.57
C ALA A 129 10.54 22.56 -13.74
N MET A 130 10.66 21.27 -14.05
CA MET A 130 11.94 20.64 -14.32
C MET A 130 12.62 21.24 -15.56
N GLU A 131 11.85 21.46 -16.63
CA GLU A 131 12.38 22.09 -17.86
C GLU A 131 12.82 23.53 -17.62
N ALA A 132 12.04 24.30 -16.86
CA ALA A 132 12.41 25.66 -16.48
C ALA A 132 13.70 25.68 -15.61
N ALA A 133 13.81 24.77 -14.65
CA ALA A 133 15.01 24.64 -13.83
C ALA A 133 16.25 24.27 -14.66
N ARG A 134 16.09 23.35 -15.61
CA ARG A 134 17.17 22.99 -16.55
C ARG A 134 17.61 24.16 -17.40
N ARG A 135 16.66 24.90 -17.98
CA ARG A 135 16.99 26.12 -18.78
C ARG A 135 17.70 27.18 -17.93
N ALA A 136 17.27 27.36 -16.66
CA ALA A 136 17.94 28.29 -15.74
C ALA A 136 19.38 27.85 -15.40
N GLN A 137 19.59 26.55 -15.26
CA GLN A 137 20.93 25.98 -15.02
C GLN A 137 21.84 26.13 -16.23
N ASP A 138 21.33 25.85 -17.43
CA ASP A 138 22.05 26.00 -18.70
C ASP A 138 22.39 27.47 -19.00
N ALA A 139 21.58 28.41 -18.52
CA ALA A 139 21.78 29.85 -18.67
C ALA A 139 22.80 30.44 -17.67
N GLN A 140 23.21 29.70 -16.62
CA GLN A 140 24.27 30.15 -15.73
C GLN A 140 25.62 30.09 -16.42
N PRO A 141 26.37 31.22 -16.50
CA PRO A 141 27.72 31.20 -17.08
C PRO A 141 28.60 30.20 -16.32
N GLN A 142 29.20 29.27 -17.01
CA GLN A 142 30.24 28.43 -16.43
C GLN A 142 31.36 29.36 -15.93
N GLN A 143 31.55 29.39 -14.61
CA GLN A 143 32.71 30.09 -14.03
C GLN A 143 33.96 29.42 -14.59
N SER A 144 34.73 30.16 -15.41
CA SER A 144 36.00 29.70 -15.91
C SER A 144 36.89 29.28 -14.74
N PRO A 145 37.60 28.15 -14.84
CA PRO A 145 38.53 27.75 -13.79
C PRO A 145 39.52 28.88 -13.55
N ILE A 146 39.62 29.32 -12.30
CA ILE A 146 40.59 30.35 -11.90
C ILE A 146 41.97 29.84 -12.24
N GLN A 147 42.62 30.44 -13.24
CA GLN A 147 44.04 30.21 -13.48
C GLN A 147 44.81 30.91 -12.35
N LEU A 148 45.32 30.11 -11.42
CA LEU A 148 46.29 30.60 -10.43
C LEU A 148 47.56 30.99 -11.17
N PRO A 149 48.09 32.21 -10.95
CA PRO A 149 49.38 32.57 -11.55
C PRO A 149 50.49 31.72 -10.93
N ILE A 150 51.22 31.00 -11.79
CA ILE A 150 52.44 30.28 -11.43
C ILE A 150 53.52 31.36 -11.19
N GLN A 151 54.02 31.50 -9.96
CA GLN A 151 55.24 32.25 -9.62
C GLN A 151 56.44 31.33 -9.72
#